data_daf0f3175ade01278531b72e847d71d7
#
_entry.id   daf0f3175ade01278531b72e847d71d7
#
_cell.length_a   1.000
_cell.length_b   1.000
_cell.length_c   1.000
_cell.angle_alpha   90.00
_cell.angle_beta   90.00
_cell.angle_gamma   90.00
#
_symmetry.space_group_name_H-M   'P 1'
#
loop_
_entity.id
_entity.type
_entity.pdbx_description
1 polymer ?
#
loop_
_entity_poly.entity_id
_entity_poly.type
_entity_poly.pdbx_seq_one_letter_code
_entity_poly.pdbx_strand_id
1 'polypeptide(L)'
;QTSAAVKKFQFKKHLDVDGIVGPATYKALMGKAMSWAPEKSTRKAGHEANHKTFMGIDDATVQWHHENAMSSTVKAIMEEAKKYVGVPYQFGGTTPRGFDCSGFIQYVFNRKGIVLPRGADEQYSAGRKVSVNALKPGDLVYFQTYAEGISHSGLYLGDGYFISATSSQGVAVATMKSGYWHDRYMGANRVL
;
A
#
# COMPACT_ATOMS: atom_id res chain seq x y z
N GLN A 1 19.82 13.57 1.39
CA GLN A 1 20.31 13.86 2.77
C GLN A 1 19.15 13.95 3.77
N THR A 2 17.98 14.47 3.38
CA THR A 2 16.85 14.72 4.29
C THR A 2 16.21 13.43 4.83
N SER A 3 16.03 12.41 3.99
CA SER A 3 15.42 11.14 4.40
C SER A 3 16.24 10.39 5.45
N ALA A 4 17.58 10.39 5.33
CA ALA A 4 18.46 9.76 6.31
C ALA A 4 18.39 10.45 7.69
N ALA A 5 18.26 11.78 7.70
CA ALA A 5 18.09 12.55 8.94
C ALA A 5 16.74 12.25 9.61
N VAL A 6 15.67 12.13 8.82
CA VAL A 6 14.34 11.76 9.32
C VAL A 6 14.36 10.35 9.91
N LYS A 7 14.95 9.37 9.22
CA LYS A 7 15.12 8.01 9.75
C LYS A 7 15.87 7.97 11.09
N LYS A 8 16.97 8.71 11.18
CA LYS A 8 17.74 8.81 12.42
C LYS A 8 16.92 9.43 13.57
N PHE A 9 16.12 10.43 13.26
CA PHE A 9 15.22 11.05 14.23
C PHE A 9 14.11 10.08 14.66
N GLN A 10 13.47 9.42 13.71
CA GLN A 10 12.43 8.42 13.96
C GLN A 10 12.94 7.28 14.84
N PHE A 11 14.12 6.74 14.53
CA PHE A 11 14.77 5.73 15.35
C PHE A 11 14.98 6.21 16.79
N LYS A 12 15.54 7.43 16.96
CA LYS A 12 15.78 8.01 18.29
C LYS A 12 14.50 8.25 19.10
N LYS A 13 13.37 8.43 18.42
CA LYS A 13 12.05 8.69 19.04
C LYS A 13 11.17 7.44 19.11
N HIS A 14 11.69 6.26 18.79
CA HIS A 14 10.95 5.00 18.73
C HIS A 14 9.70 5.07 17.84
N LEU A 15 9.83 5.78 16.70
CA LEU A 15 8.81 5.89 15.66
C LEU A 15 9.14 4.94 14.52
N ASP A 16 8.18 4.72 13.63
CA ASP A 16 8.40 3.96 12.40
C ASP A 16 9.49 4.64 11.55
N VAL A 17 10.56 3.89 11.25
CA VAL A 17 11.78 4.42 10.60
C VAL A 17 11.62 4.33 9.08
N ASP A 18 10.63 5.04 8.55
CA ASP A 18 10.31 5.08 7.13
C ASP A 18 11.00 6.24 6.37
N GLY A 19 11.51 7.22 7.09
CA GLY A 19 12.12 8.43 6.52
C GLY A 19 11.10 9.46 6.03
N ILE A 20 9.82 9.29 6.37
CA ILE A 20 8.72 10.17 6.00
C ILE A 20 8.27 10.97 7.23
N VAL A 21 8.04 12.27 7.06
CA VAL A 21 7.46 13.09 8.12
C VAL A 21 5.93 12.91 8.10
N GLY A 22 5.47 11.75 8.56
CA GLY A 22 4.06 11.47 8.79
C GLY A 22 3.54 12.13 10.09
N PRO A 23 2.24 11.95 10.44
CA PRO A 23 1.62 12.59 11.63
C PRO A 23 2.37 12.32 12.93
N ALA A 24 2.86 11.11 13.17
CA ALA A 24 3.61 10.74 14.36
C ALA A 24 4.98 11.44 14.40
N THR A 25 5.73 11.42 13.29
CA THR A 25 7.02 12.09 13.15
C THR A 25 6.86 13.60 13.27
N TYR A 26 5.83 14.18 12.63
CA TYR A 26 5.53 15.61 12.74
C TYR A 26 5.19 16.00 14.18
N LYS A 27 4.34 15.23 14.86
CA LYS A 27 4.01 15.47 16.28
C LYS A 27 5.24 15.43 17.17
N ALA A 28 6.13 14.48 16.94
CA ALA A 28 7.37 14.35 17.70
C ALA A 28 8.37 15.49 17.42
N LEU A 29 8.37 16.04 16.19
CA LEU A 29 9.20 17.19 15.80
C LEU A 29 8.65 18.51 16.31
N MET A 30 7.35 18.73 16.18
CA MET A 30 6.70 20.03 16.36
C MET A 30 5.96 20.16 17.68
N GLY A 31 5.85 19.09 18.47
CA GLY A 31 5.12 19.05 19.74
C GLY A 31 3.59 19.17 19.61
N LYS A 32 3.06 19.28 18.40
CA LYS A 32 1.62 19.43 18.11
C LYS A 32 1.20 18.54 16.95
N ALA A 33 -0.08 18.18 16.91
CA ALA A 33 -0.65 17.43 15.78
C ALA A 33 -0.65 18.26 14.49
N MET A 34 -0.55 17.59 13.35
CA MET A 34 -0.75 18.23 12.04
C MET A 34 -2.21 18.68 11.92
N SER A 35 -2.42 19.91 11.50
CA SER A 35 -3.77 20.49 11.41
C SER A 35 -4.70 19.82 10.37
N TRP A 36 -4.12 19.05 9.44
CA TRP A 36 -4.85 18.28 8.42
C TRP A 36 -4.91 16.77 8.74
N ALA A 37 -4.21 16.31 9.79
CA ALA A 37 -4.28 14.91 10.19
C ALA A 37 -5.66 14.63 10.80
N PRO A 38 -6.42 13.64 10.31
CA PRO A 38 -7.67 13.27 10.95
C PRO A 38 -7.39 12.86 12.38
N GLU A 39 -8.19 13.36 13.33
CA GLU A 39 -8.13 12.93 14.72
C GLU A 39 -8.21 11.40 14.78
N LYS A 40 -7.34 10.79 15.60
CA LYS A 40 -7.41 9.36 15.86
C LYS A 40 -8.81 9.06 16.39
N SER A 41 -9.63 8.44 15.58
CA SER A 41 -10.82 7.76 16.06
C SER A 41 -10.37 6.77 17.14
N THR A 42 -10.74 7.03 18.39
CA THR A 42 -10.57 6.10 19.50
C THR A 42 -11.55 4.94 19.29
N ARG A 43 -11.23 4.03 18.41
CA ARG A 43 -11.95 2.78 18.29
C ARG A 43 -11.43 1.83 19.35
N LYS A 44 -12.22 1.67 20.43
CA LYS A 44 -12.16 0.50 21.29
C LYS A 44 -12.24 -0.74 20.41
N ALA A 45 -11.35 -1.70 20.66
CA ALA A 45 -11.40 -3.02 20.04
C ALA A 45 -12.76 -3.69 20.37
N GLY A 46 -13.66 -3.63 19.42
CA GLY A 46 -14.90 -4.37 19.37
C GLY A 46 -14.91 -5.10 18.04
N HIS A 47 -14.77 -6.41 18.11
CA HIS A 47 -14.99 -7.30 16.99
C HIS A 47 -16.46 -7.19 16.55
N GLU A 48 -16.72 -6.37 15.55
CA GLU A 48 -17.84 -6.58 14.63
C GLU A 48 -17.50 -5.85 13.34
N ALA A 49 -17.27 -6.66 12.31
CA ALA A 49 -16.95 -6.23 10.98
C ALA A 49 -18.18 -5.56 10.36
N ASN A 50 -18.22 -4.24 10.36
CA ASN A 50 -19.08 -3.51 9.46
C ASN A 50 -18.27 -3.05 8.26
N HIS A 51 -18.23 -3.91 7.24
CA HIS A 51 -17.44 -3.79 6.00
C HIS A 51 -17.97 -2.72 5.04
N LYS A 52 -18.69 -1.70 5.48
CA LYS A 52 -19.48 -0.88 4.56
C LYS A 52 -18.87 0.44 4.13
N THR A 53 -17.81 0.95 4.74
CA THR A 53 -17.27 2.24 4.25
C THR A 53 -15.83 2.44 4.68
N PHE A 54 -14.89 2.24 3.79
CA PHE A 54 -13.50 2.64 3.98
C PHE A 54 -13.25 3.93 3.17
N MET A 55 -13.00 5.05 3.84
CA MET A 55 -12.73 6.38 3.27
C MET A 55 -13.83 6.98 2.35
N GLY A 56 -15.11 6.68 2.58
CA GLY A 56 -16.18 7.18 1.71
C GLY A 56 -16.24 6.50 0.34
N ILE A 57 -15.39 5.49 0.11
CA ILE A 57 -15.49 4.58 -1.02
C ILE A 57 -16.18 3.34 -0.47
N ASP A 58 -17.46 3.17 -0.76
CA ASP A 58 -18.15 1.94 -0.44
C ASP A 58 -17.59 0.79 -1.28
N ASP A 59 -17.73 -0.44 -0.75
CA ASP A 59 -17.27 -1.66 -1.43
C ASP A 59 -17.99 -1.87 -2.78
N ALA A 60 -19.10 -1.18 -3.01
CA ALA A 60 -19.86 -1.13 -4.25
C ALA A 60 -19.28 -0.13 -5.27
N THR A 61 -18.57 0.90 -4.84
CA THR A 61 -17.97 1.90 -5.75
C THR A 61 -16.66 1.38 -6.36
N VAL A 62 -15.97 0.44 -5.70
CA VAL A 62 -14.96 -0.41 -6.34
C VAL A 62 -15.70 -1.61 -6.95
N GLN A 63 -16.60 -1.34 -7.87
CA GLN A 63 -17.21 -2.41 -8.64
C GLN A 63 -16.11 -3.08 -9.45
N TRP A 64 -15.87 -4.34 -9.14
CA TRP A 64 -14.96 -5.24 -9.86
C TRP A 64 -15.52 -5.52 -11.25
N HIS A 65 -15.60 -4.48 -12.10
CA HIS A 65 -16.30 -4.45 -13.39
C HIS A 65 -15.76 -5.40 -14.46
N HIS A 66 -14.84 -6.32 -14.11
CA HIS A 66 -14.31 -7.30 -15.05
C HIS A 66 -14.32 -8.73 -14.50
N GLU A 67 -15.27 -9.09 -13.64
CA GLU A 67 -15.34 -10.45 -13.06
C GLU A 67 -15.35 -11.57 -14.11
N ASN A 68 -15.92 -11.31 -15.27
CA ASN A 68 -16.02 -12.30 -16.36
C ASN A 68 -14.75 -12.44 -17.22
N ALA A 69 -13.75 -11.56 -17.07
CA ALA A 69 -12.52 -11.56 -17.87
C ALA A 69 -11.24 -11.81 -17.03
N MET A 70 -11.34 -11.87 -15.69
CA MET A 70 -10.20 -12.13 -14.83
C MET A 70 -9.92 -13.62 -14.70
N SER A 71 -8.63 -13.99 -14.75
CA SER A 71 -8.24 -15.35 -14.40
C SER A 71 -8.60 -15.68 -12.94
N SER A 72 -8.91 -16.93 -12.66
CA SER A 72 -9.20 -17.40 -11.28
C SER A 72 -8.08 -17.10 -10.31
N THR A 73 -6.83 -17.10 -10.78
CA THR A 73 -5.64 -16.77 -9.99
C THR A 73 -5.62 -15.29 -9.58
N VAL A 74 -5.90 -14.37 -10.51
CA VAL A 74 -5.98 -12.93 -10.20
C VAL A 74 -7.08 -12.67 -9.18
N LYS A 75 -8.26 -13.23 -9.39
CA LYS A 75 -9.37 -13.11 -8.42
C LYS A 75 -8.97 -13.60 -7.03
N ALA A 76 -8.33 -14.77 -6.95
CA ALA A 76 -7.87 -15.34 -5.68
C ALA A 76 -6.80 -14.49 -4.96
N ILE A 77 -5.91 -13.81 -5.72
CA ILE A 77 -4.91 -12.89 -5.16
C ILE A 77 -5.59 -11.64 -4.60
N MET A 78 -6.53 -11.05 -5.34
CA MET A 78 -7.25 -9.86 -4.91
C MET A 78 -8.10 -10.12 -3.66
N GLU A 79 -8.80 -11.25 -3.61
CA GLU A 79 -9.55 -11.68 -2.42
C GLU A 79 -8.62 -11.95 -1.21
N GLU A 80 -7.43 -12.49 -1.45
CA GLU A 80 -6.45 -12.65 -0.40
C GLU A 80 -5.99 -11.29 0.14
N ALA A 81 -5.67 -10.34 -0.75
CA ALA A 81 -5.23 -9.00 -0.37
C ALA A 81 -6.25 -8.24 0.50
N LYS A 82 -7.54 -8.35 0.17
CA LYS A 82 -8.63 -7.70 0.92
C LYS A 82 -8.70 -8.10 2.39
N LYS A 83 -8.31 -9.34 2.73
CA LYS A 83 -8.36 -9.84 4.11
C LYS A 83 -7.48 -9.06 5.08
N TYR A 84 -6.49 -8.36 4.56
CA TYR A 84 -5.49 -7.64 5.35
C TYR A 84 -5.72 -6.12 5.42
N VAL A 85 -6.83 -5.63 4.87
CA VAL A 85 -7.18 -4.20 4.99
C VAL A 85 -7.23 -3.81 6.46
N GLY A 86 -6.55 -2.70 6.80
CA GLY A 86 -6.42 -2.22 8.16
C GLY A 86 -5.24 -2.79 8.97
N VAL A 87 -4.52 -3.79 8.45
CA VAL A 87 -3.27 -4.25 9.09
C VAL A 87 -2.27 -3.09 9.12
N PRO A 88 -1.63 -2.82 10.29
CA PRO A 88 -0.75 -1.68 10.43
C PRO A 88 0.50 -1.79 9.54
N TYR A 89 1.03 -0.63 9.13
CA TYR A 89 2.32 -0.58 8.46
C TYR A 89 3.45 -0.85 9.46
N GLN A 90 4.38 -1.69 9.05
CA GLN A 90 5.63 -1.94 9.75
C GLN A 90 6.76 -1.99 8.73
N PHE A 91 7.75 -1.11 8.86
CA PHE A 91 8.92 -1.16 7.98
C PHE A 91 9.65 -2.50 8.12
N GLY A 92 9.92 -3.18 6.98
CA GLY A 92 10.46 -4.53 6.96
C GLY A 92 9.44 -5.63 7.28
N GLY A 93 8.19 -5.29 7.55
CA GLY A 93 7.13 -6.22 7.91
C GLY A 93 6.68 -7.10 6.73
N THR A 94 6.48 -8.40 7.02
CA THR A 94 6.09 -9.42 6.03
C THR A 94 4.98 -10.34 6.55
N THR A 95 4.31 -9.96 7.63
CA THR A 95 3.31 -10.82 8.29
C THR A 95 2.03 -10.04 8.62
N PRO A 96 0.90 -10.72 8.89
CA PRO A 96 -0.34 -10.06 9.31
C PRO A 96 -0.26 -9.24 10.61
N ARG A 97 0.85 -9.26 11.32
CA ARG A 97 1.09 -8.37 12.47
C ARG A 97 1.54 -6.98 12.06
N GLY A 98 2.06 -6.83 10.85
CA GLY A 98 2.46 -5.60 10.22
C GLY A 98 3.16 -5.87 8.90
N PHE A 99 2.86 -5.04 7.89
CA PHE A 99 3.43 -5.12 6.55
C PHE A 99 4.11 -3.81 6.16
N ASP A 100 5.21 -3.88 5.42
CA ASP A 100 5.55 -2.80 4.50
C ASP A 100 4.95 -3.07 3.10
N CYS A 101 5.11 -2.14 2.18
CA CYS A 101 4.47 -2.20 0.86
C CYS A 101 4.83 -3.47 0.07
N SER A 102 6.12 -3.75 -0.09
CA SER A 102 6.58 -4.90 -0.86
C SER A 102 6.45 -6.22 -0.09
N GLY A 103 6.55 -6.20 1.23
CA GLY A 103 6.28 -7.35 2.09
C GLY A 103 4.82 -7.78 2.06
N PHE A 104 3.89 -6.84 1.98
CA PHE A 104 2.48 -7.12 1.77
C PHE A 104 2.24 -7.82 0.42
N ILE A 105 2.78 -7.27 -0.66
CA ILE A 105 2.67 -7.85 -2.00
C ILE A 105 3.30 -9.25 -2.03
N GLN A 106 4.52 -9.39 -1.51
CA GLN A 106 5.20 -10.69 -1.43
C GLN A 106 4.36 -11.72 -0.68
N TYR A 107 3.81 -11.34 0.48
CA TYR A 107 2.99 -12.21 1.31
C TYR A 107 1.74 -12.69 0.58
N VAL A 108 0.97 -11.76 -0.01
CA VAL A 108 -0.29 -12.07 -0.72
C VAL A 108 -0.06 -13.03 -1.89
N PHE A 109 0.97 -12.77 -2.70
CA PHE A 109 1.31 -13.61 -3.84
C PHE A 109 1.82 -15.00 -3.39
N ASN A 110 2.65 -15.05 -2.35
CA ASN A 110 3.15 -16.30 -1.80
C ASN A 110 2.03 -17.20 -1.26
N ARG A 111 0.96 -16.63 -0.71
CA ARG A 111 -0.26 -17.36 -0.31
C ARG A 111 -0.95 -18.07 -1.48
N LYS A 112 -0.62 -17.70 -2.71
CA LYS A 112 -1.13 -18.31 -3.95
C LYS A 112 -0.03 -19.06 -4.72
N GLY A 113 1.09 -19.36 -4.07
CA GLY A 113 2.21 -20.13 -4.64
C GLY A 113 3.09 -19.34 -5.61
N ILE A 114 2.97 -18.00 -5.65
CA ILE A 114 3.77 -17.13 -6.51
C ILE A 114 4.84 -16.44 -5.67
N VAL A 115 6.10 -16.77 -5.93
CA VAL A 115 7.24 -16.21 -5.20
C VAL A 115 7.69 -14.92 -5.88
N LEU A 116 7.70 -13.82 -5.12
CA LEU A 116 8.19 -12.52 -5.54
C LEU A 116 9.42 -12.11 -4.73
N PRO A 117 10.31 -11.29 -5.28
CA PRO A 117 11.42 -10.68 -4.55
C PRO A 117 10.93 -9.84 -3.37
N ARG A 118 11.86 -9.53 -2.44
CA ARG A 118 11.53 -8.77 -1.23
C ARG A 118 11.37 -7.27 -1.48
N GLY A 119 12.26 -6.68 -2.29
CA GLY A 119 12.30 -5.26 -2.58
C GLY A 119 11.27 -4.83 -3.63
N ALA A 120 10.75 -3.61 -3.53
CA ALA A 120 9.80 -3.08 -4.50
C ALA A 120 10.43 -2.90 -5.89
N ASP A 121 11.68 -2.48 -5.96
CA ASP A 121 12.48 -2.34 -7.18
C ASP A 121 12.80 -3.70 -7.83
N GLU A 122 13.09 -4.70 -7.00
CA GLU A 122 13.27 -6.09 -7.46
C GLU A 122 11.96 -6.68 -7.98
N GLN A 123 10.84 -6.43 -7.29
CA GLN A 123 9.50 -6.83 -7.75
C GLN A 123 9.16 -6.19 -9.09
N TYR A 124 9.51 -4.90 -9.28
CA TYR A 124 9.34 -4.23 -10.56
C TYR A 124 10.12 -4.92 -11.68
N SER A 125 11.29 -5.43 -11.39
CA SER A 125 12.15 -6.12 -12.36
C SER A 125 11.71 -7.56 -12.66
N ALA A 126 10.91 -8.17 -11.78
CA ALA A 126 10.53 -9.59 -11.87
C ALA A 126 9.44 -9.90 -12.90
N GLY A 127 8.75 -8.90 -13.48
CA GLY A 127 7.64 -9.11 -14.41
C GLY A 127 7.78 -8.33 -15.72
N ARG A 128 6.86 -8.62 -16.66
CA ARG A 128 6.76 -7.90 -17.93
C ARG A 128 6.20 -6.49 -17.69
N LYS A 129 6.88 -5.46 -18.18
CA LYS A 129 6.43 -4.06 -18.06
C LYS A 129 5.08 -3.85 -18.74
N VAL A 130 4.23 -3.06 -18.09
CA VAL A 130 2.88 -2.73 -18.56
C VAL A 130 2.74 -1.21 -18.60
N SER A 131 2.24 -0.68 -19.72
CA SER A 131 1.92 0.75 -19.81
C SER A 131 0.67 1.07 -18.97
N VAL A 132 0.55 2.31 -18.50
CA VAL A 132 -0.58 2.76 -17.67
C VAL A 132 -1.94 2.51 -18.34
N ASN A 133 -2.01 2.66 -19.68
CA ASN A 133 -3.23 2.44 -20.45
C ASN A 133 -3.58 0.96 -20.69
N ALA A 134 -2.66 0.04 -20.37
CA ALA A 134 -2.82 -1.41 -20.51
C ALA A 134 -2.93 -2.13 -19.17
N LEU A 135 -3.06 -1.38 -18.08
CA LEU A 135 -3.22 -1.92 -16.73
C LEU A 135 -4.48 -2.80 -16.63
N LYS A 136 -4.31 -3.93 -15.97
CA LYS A 136 -5.40 -4.86 -15.64
C LYS A 136 -5.35 -5.22 -14.16
N PRO A 137 -6.49 -5.55 -13.53
CA PRO A 137 -6.49 -6.08 -12.18
C PRO A 137 -5.49 -7.23 -12.02
N GLY A 138 -4.71 -7.21 -10.94
CA GLY A 138 -3.63 -8.16 -10.70
C GLY A 138 -2.24 -7.68 -11.13
N ASP A 139 -2.12 -6.58 -11.88
CA ASP A 139 -0.83 -5.95 -12.17
C ASP A 139 -0.27 -5.30 -10.90
N LEU A 140 1.06 -5.22 -10.82
CA LEU A 140 1.73 -4.48 -9.75
C LEU A 140 2.06 -3.08 -10.23
N VAL A 141 1.75 -2.08 -9.40
CA VAL A 141 2.01 -0.66 -9.65
C VAL A 141 3.05 -0.13 -8.68
N TYR A 142 3.91 0.78 -9.15
CA TYR A 142 5.08 1.23 -8.43
C TYR A 142 5.17 2.74 -8.40
N PHE A 143 5.71 3.26 -7.28
CA PHE A 143 5.75 4.69 -7.01
C PHE A 143 7.09 5.08 -6.37
N GLN A 144 7.51 6.33 -6.62
CA GLN A 144 8.60 6.97 -5.91
C GLN A 144 8.05 7.72 -4.71
N THR A 145 8.36 7.27 -3.50
CA THR A 145 7.83 7.84 -2.26
C THR A 145 8.92 8.38 -1.33
N TYR A 146 9.55 7.53 -0.54
CA TYR A 146 10.51 7.93 0.49
C TYR A 146 11.97 7.88 0.03
N ALA A 147 12.26 7.28 -1.12
CA ALA A 147 13.60 7.19 -1.70
C ALA A 147 13.55 7.50 -3.19
N GLU A 148 14.69 7.85 -3.78
CA GLU A 148 14.82 8.02 -5.21
C GLU A 148 14.58 6.68 -5.93
N GLY A 149 13.89 6.74 -7.06
CA GLY A 149 13.48 5.55 -7.81
C GLY A 149 12.25 4.84 -7.21
N ILE A 150 12.10 3.57 -7.53
CA ILE A 150 10.99 2.77 -7.04
C ILE A 150 11.20 2.45 -5.57
N SER A 151 10.30 2.93 -4.74
CA SER A 151 10.34 2.77 -3.28
C SER A 151 9.01 2.36 -2.66
N HIS A 152 7.97 2.17 -3.48
CA HIS A 152 6.67 1.69 -3.04
C HIS A 152 6.03 0.81 -4.11
N SER A 153 5.29 -0.22 -3.67
CA SER A 153 4.55 -1.13 -4.54
C SER A 153 3.12 -1.35 -4.05
N GLY A 154 2.22 -1.61 -4.99
CA GLY A 154 0.83 -1.94 -4.74
C GLY A 154 0.25 -2.89 -5.78
N LEU A 155 -0.86 -3.53 -5.45
CA LEU A 155 -1.62 -4.41 -6.32
C LEU A 155 -2.75 -3.60 -6.97
N TYR A 156 -2.74 -3.52 -8.29
CA TYR A 156 -3.78 -2.82 -9.05
C TYR A 156 -5.11 -3.59 -9.03
N LEU A 157 -6.18 -2.89 -8.72
CA LEU A 157 -7.51 -3.45 -8.55
C LEU A 157 -8.44 -3.18 -9.74
N GLY A 158 -8.04 -2.29 -10.65
CA GLY A 158 -8.88 -1.79 -11.72
C GLY A 158 -9.30 -0.34 -11.49
N ASP A 159 -9.80 0.33 -12.52
CA ASP A 159 -10.37 1.68 -12.47
C ASP A 159 -9.51 2.73 -11.76
N GLY A 160 -8.17 2.60 -11.85
CA GLY A 160 -7.23 3.51 -11.21
C GLY A 160 -7.11 3.35 -9.70
N TYR A 161 -7.60 2.26 -9.13
CA TYR A 161 -7.45 1.92 -7.72
C TYR A 161 -6.39 0.83 -7.52
N PHE A 162 -5.72 0.86 -6.38
CA PHE A 162 -4.77 -0.16 -5.96
C PHE A 162 -4.80 -0.34 -4.44
N ILE A 163 -4.33 -1.50 -3.97
CA ILE A 163 -4.18 -1.80 -2.54
C ILE A 163 -2.70 -1.92 -2.20
N SER A 164 -2.27 -1.31 -1.11
CA SER A 164 -0.90 -1.39 -0.60
C SER A 164 -0.83 -1.13 0.90
N ALA A 165 0.28 -1.51 1.54
CA ALA A 165 0.56 -1.10 2.91
C ALA A 165 1.23 0.27 2.92
N THR A 166 0.60 1.24 3.56
CA THR A 166 1.05 2.65 3.66
C THR A 166 1.34 3.04 5.10
N SER A 167 2.36 3.86 5.33
CA SER A 167 2.75 4.31 6.68
C SER A 167 1.67 5.12 7.40
N SER A 168 0.74 5.72 6.65
CA SER A 168 -0.33 6.56 7.23
C SER A 168 -1.59 5.78 7.59
N GLN A 169 -1.88 4.65 6.92
CA GLN A 169 -3.16 3.96 7.00
C GLN A 169 -3.04 2.44 7.17
N GLY A 170 -1.81 1.90 7.14
CA GLY A 170 -1.62 0.46 7.02
C GLY A 170 -2.02 -0.04 5.64
N VAL A 171 -2.51 -1.28 5.57
CA VAL A 171 -3.04 -1.84 4.31
C VAL A 171 -4.35 -1.15 3.94
N ALA A 172 -4.34 -0.47 2.82
CA ALA A 172 -5.47 0.36 2.38
C ALA A 172 -5.59 0.41 0.86
N VAL A 173 -6.80 0.70 0.38
CA VAL A 173 -7.06 1.01 -1.03
C VAL A 173 -6.83 2.51 -1.25
N ALA A 174 -6.16 2.86 -2.34
CA ALA A 174 -5.91 4.22 -2.75
C ALA A 174 -6.16 4.41 -4.24
N THR A 175 -6.32 5.65 -4.69
CA THR A 175 -6.45 5.98 -6.12
C THR A 175 -5.15 6.54 -6.68
N MET A 176 -4.82 6.15 -7.91
CA MET A 176 -3.74 6.72 -8.70
C MET A 176 -4.24 7.62 -9.85
N LYS A 177 -5.52 7.99 -9.86
CA LYS A 177 -6.11 8.86 -10.90
C LYS A 177 -5.67 10.31 -10.75
N SER A 178 -5.37 10.74 -9.53
CA SER A 178 -4.97 12.13 -9.22
C SER A 178 -4.23 12.21 -7.89
N GLY A 179 -3.56 13.35 -7.63
CA GLY A 179 -2.92 13.67 -6.36
C GLY A 179 -1.68 12.84 -6.07
N TYR A 180 -1.44 12.57 -4.79
CA TYR A 180 -0.17 12.05 -4.29
C TYR A 180 0.38 10.84 -5.07
N TRP A 181 -0.43 9.85 -5.34
CA TRP A 181 -0.02 8.62 -6.02
C TRP A 181 0.12 8.81 -7.53
N HIS A 182 -0.75 9.63 -8.15
CA HIS A 182 -0.64 9.99 -9.56
C HIS A 182 0.73 10.62 -9.86
N ASP A 183 1.12 11.63 -9.06
CA ASP A 183 2.34 12.41 -9.28
C ASP A 183 3.63 11.59 -9.01
N ARG A 184 3.51 10.43 -8.37
CA ARG A 184 4.62 9.57 -7.96
C ARG A 184 4.67 8.24 -8.71
N TYR A 185 3.76 8.04 -9.64
CA TYR A 185 3.73 6.80 -10.42
C TYR A 185 4.98 6.62 -11.28
N MET A 186 5.64 5.47 -11.17
CA MET A 186 6.89 5.14 -11.85
C MET A 186 6.73 4.04 -12.91
N GLY A 187 5.64 3.29 -12.86
CA GLY A 187 5.40 2.22 -13.81
C GLY A 187 4.67 1.03 -13.21
N ALA A 188 4.48 0.02 -14.03
CA ALA A 188 3.82 -1.23 -13.64
C ALA A 188 4.46 -2.43 -14.31
N ASN A 189 4.21 -3.61 -13.74
CA ASN A 189 4.51 -4.88 -14.38
C ASN A 189 3.41 -5.91 -14.14
N ARG A 190 3.42 -6.95 -14.97
CA ARG A 190 2.59 -8.14 -14.84
C ARG A 190 3.48 -9.33 -14.55
N VAL A 191 3.16 -10.05 -13.48
CA VAL A 191 3.88 -11.24 -12.99
C VAL A 191 3.06 -12.52 -13.16
N LEU A 192 1.84 -12.39 -13.70
CA LEU A 192 0.88 -13.47 -13.96
C LEU A 192 0.65 -13.68 -15.45
#